data_5fbc44ac46f5c0fbf243d30f9ac60388
#
_entry.id   5fbc44ac46f5c0fbf243d30f9ac60388
#
_cell.length_a   1.000
_cell.length_b   1.000
_cell.length_c   1.000
_cell.angle_alpha   90.00
_cell.angle_beta   90.00
_cell.angle_gamma   90.00
#
_symmetry.space_group_name_H-M   'P 1'
#
loop_
_entity.id
_entity.type
_entity.pdbx_description
1 polymer ?
#
loop_
_entity_poly.entity_id
_entity_poly.type
_entity_poly.pdbx_seq_one_letter_code
_entity_poly.pdbx_strand_id
1 'polypeptide(L)'
;MFKMIGTCKVKKSATPAAALWTVAFRCAVLCLAVGCTSDNEEPEFAVSRFDSWRVPASGRFLPAPRGLYSDADDNVFVLDDAGRVLVYNSQGKLTQQWEMPEFAVGKPEGIWKLLDGKIAVADTHYHRVVIFNADGTVSHMFGTQGNGSGQFVFPVSIAQDPHGFLYVGEYGDKQRIQKFTVAGEYVTEFGQHGSGEGQFQRPSGMSWQNGEVYVVDAFNDRIQVFSDDGKFARVIRLPEKSDPLQYPYDMRVTKDNLIYVIENKSARLTVMELDGTIVGRFGKPGRGMNEFYQPWDLAVLSDGRVLVADTGNHRLVELTP
;
A
#
# COMPACT_ATOMS: atom_id res chain seq x y z
N MET A 1 58.06 -5.44 -54.01
CA MET A 1 57.64 -5.55 -55.40
C MET A 1 56.15 -5.15 -55.45
N PHE A 2 55.92 -4.04 -56.18
CA PHE A 2 54.69 -3.52 -56.78
C PHE A 2 53.35 -3.58 -56.04
N LYS A 3 52.77 -2.40 -55.57
CA LYS A 3 51.83 -1.44 -56.28
C LYS A 3 50.49 -2.10 -56.69
N MET A 4 49.29 -1.52 -56.33
CA MET A 4 48.69 -0.21 -56.70
C MET A 4 47.39 -0.03 -55.92
N ILE A 5 47.08 1.04 -55.33
CA ILE A 5 46.27 2.22 -55.60
C ILE A 5 45.01 1.97 -56.49
N GLY A 6 43.86 2.24 -55.95
CA GLY A 6 42.58 2.37 -56.62
C GLY A 6 41.58 3.25 -55.87
N THR A 7 41.60 4.54 -56.18
CA THR A 7 40.59 5.53 -55.79
C THR A 7 39.34 5.37 -56.65
N CYS A 8 38.15 5.46 -56.07
CA CYS A 8 36.95 5.79 -56.85
C CYS A 8 36.01 6.73 -56.13
N LYS A 9 35.50 7.63 -56.93
CA LYS A 9 34.87 8.93 -56.63
C LYS A 9 33.44 8.87 -56.11
N VAL A 10 33.14 9.94 -55.39
CA VAL A 10 31.83 10.46 -54.96
C VAL A 10 30.85 10.64 -56.14
N LYS A 11 29.59 10.29 -55.94
CA LYS A 11 28.44 10.93 -56.59
C LYS A 11 27.38 11.29 -55.56
N LYS A 12 27.11 12.61 -55.47
CA LYS A 12 25.97 13.23 -54.77
C LYS A 12 24.73 13.08 -55.64
N SER A 13 23.60 12.76 -55.06
CA SER A 13 22.28 13.12 -55.58
C SER A 13 21.34 13.49 -54.42
N ALA A 14 20.53 14.49 -54.67
CA ALA A 14 19.76 15.28 -53.67
C ALA A 14 18.35 14.69 -53.43
N THR A 15 17.90 14.88 -52.22
CA THR A 15 16.58 15.04 -51.58
C THR A 15 15.28 14.75 -52.34
N PRO A 16 14.14 14.36 -51.63
CA PRO A 16 13.46 15.31 -50.76
C PRO A 16 12.87 14.76 -49.43
N ALA A 17 12.46 15.74 -48.62
CA ALA A 17 11.96 15.67 -47.27
C ALA A 17 10.74 14.75 -47.02
N ALA A 18 10.78 14.03 -45.91
CA ALA A 18 9.60 13.51 -45.23
C ALA A 18 9.79 13.65 -43.74
N ALA A 19 8.78 14.19 -43.08
CA ALA A 19 8.73 14.55 -41.66
C ALA A 19 8.98 13.34 -40.75
N LEU A 20 9.97 13.47 -39.86
CA LEU A 20 10.19 12.53 -38.76
C LEU A 20 9.64 13.13 -37.46
N TRP A 21 8.69 12.46 -36.90
CA TRP A 21 8.24 12.65 -35.53
C TRP A 21 9.36 12.19 -34.56
N THR A 22 9.91 13.12 -33.80
CA THR A 22 10.89 12.81 -32.77
C THR A 22 10.17 12.27 -31.56
N VAL A 23 10.23 10.95 -31.34
CA VAL A 23 10.00 10.32 -30.06
C VAL A 23 11.27 10.55 -29.22
N ALA A 24 11.18 11.41 -28.25
CA ALA A 24 12.26 11.65 -27.30
C ALA A 24 12.34 10.47 -26.31
N PHE A 25 13.22 9.53 -26.59
CA PHE A 25 13.68 8.55 -25.60
C PHE A 25 14.56 9.29 -24.60
N ARG A 26 14.07 9.51 -23.40
CA ARG A 26 14.92 9.92 -22.26
C ARG A 26 15.68 8.68 -21.80
N CYS A 27 16.89 8.51 -22.30
CA CYS A 27 17.89 7.64 -21.67
C CYS A 27 18.30 8.33 -20.36
N ALA A 28 17.84 7.77 -19.22
CA ALA A 28 18.47 8.07 -17.94
C ALA A 28 19.90 7.52 -17.99
N VAL A 29 20.87 8.40 -17.99
CA VAL A 29 22.30 8.05 -17.84
C VAL A 29 22.47 7.66 -16.38
N LEU A 30 22.50 6.36 -16.14
CA LEU A 30 22.92 5.80 -14.85
C LEU A 30 24.42 6.00 -14.73
N CYS A 31 24.88 7.03 -14.00
CA CYS A 31 26.27 7.15 -13.58
C CYS A 31 26.56 6.03 -12.58
N LEU A 32 27.16 4.95 -13.04
CA LEU A 32 27.80 3.94 -12.19
C LEU A 32 29.00 4.61 -11.49
N ALA A 33 28.75 5.17 -10.29
CA ALA A 33 29.82 5.39 -9.33
C ALA A 33 30.19 4.01 -8.75
N VAL A 34 31.25 3.38 -9.27
CA VAL A 34 31.89 2.23 -8.63
C VAL A 34 32.61 2.76 -7.40
N GLY A 35 31.87 2.95 -6.30
CA GLY A 35 32.43 3.04 -4.97
C GLY A 35 32.48 1.64 -4.40
N CYS A 36 33.62 1.20 -3.89
CA CYS A 36 33.74 0.01 -3.03
C CYS A 36 32.90 0.25 -1.77
N THR A 37 31.62 -0.14 -1.80
CA THR A 37 30.80 -0.26 -0.60
C THR A 37 31.01 -1.66 -0.03
N SER A 38 31.11 -1.75 1.27
CA SER A 38 31.11 -3.02 2.01
C SER A 38 29.91 -3.87 1.56
N ASP A 39 30.12 -5.14 1.27
CA ASP A 39 29.21 -6.10 0.63
C ASP A 39 27.88 -6.39 1.38
N ASN A 40 27.36 -5.47 2.24
CA ASN A 40 26.19 -5.71 3.08
C ASN A 40 25.26 -4.51 3.31
N GLU A 41 25.40 -3.39 2.60
CA GLU A 41 24.41 -2.30 2.73
C GLU A 41 23.25 -2.53 1.77
N GLU A 42 22.05 -2.66 2.33
CA GLU A 42 20.83 -2.70 1.55
C GLU A 42 20.60 -1.38 0.82
N PRO A 43 19.98 -1.39 -0.38
CA PRO A 43 19.73 -0.16 -1.12
C PRO A 43 18.82 0.78 -0.32
N GLU A 44 19.17 2.06 -0.31
CA GLU A 44 18.33 3.11 0.25
C GLU A 44 17.25 3.50 -0.78
N PHE A 45 15.99 3.60 -0.33
CA PHE A 45 14.95 4.20 -1.15
C PHE A 45 15.14 5.71 -1.14
N ALA A 46 15.49 6.25 -2.31
CA ALA A 46 15.82 7.67 -2.44
C ALA A 46 14.57 8.53 -2.21
N VAL A 47 14.63 9.43 -1.23
CA VAL A 47 13.59 10.41 -0.92
C VAL A 47 14.20 11.81 -1.07
N SER A 48 13.72 12.55 -2.05
CA SER A 48 14.18 13.91 -2.32
C SER A 48 13.54 14.95 -1.39
N ARG A 49 12.35 14.64 -0.86
CA ARG A 49 11.59 15.55 0.01
C ARG A 49 10.77 14.77 1.05
N PHE A 50 10.78 15.26 2.29
CA PHE A 50 10.04 14.78 3.43
C PHE A 50 9.16 15.88 3.98
N ASP A 51 7.85 15.79 3.78
CA ASP A 51 6.87 16.78 4.25
C ASP A 51 5.82 16.12 5.15
N SER A 52 4.93 16.93 5.69
CA SER A 52 3.81 16.43 6.46
C SER A 52 2.50 17.14 6.12
N TRP A 53 1.43 16.38 5.99
CA TRP A 53 0.09 16.91 5.90
C TRP A 53 -0.52 17.05 7.29
N ARG A 54 -1.30 18.10 7.44
CA ARG A 54 -1.93 18.39 8.73
C ARG A 54 -3.17 17.52 8.96
N VAL A 55 -3.19 16.77 10.06
CA VAL A 55 -4.40 16.15 10.59
C VAL A 55 -5.12 17.19 11.48
N PRO A 56 -6.40 17.51 11.24
CA PRO A 56 -7.12 18.49 12.04
C PRO A 56 -7.31 18.03 13.48
N ALA A 57 -7.12 18.93 14.44
CA ALA A 57 -7.44 18.63 15.84
C ALA A 57 -8.93 18.30 16.02
N SER A 58 -9.25 17.46 16.98
CA SER A 58 -10.60 17.20 17.48
C SER A 58 -10.71 17.78 18.90
N GLY A 59 -11.28 18.97 19.01
CA GLY A 59 -11.26 19.72 20.26
C GLY A 59 -9.83 20.07 20.70
N ARG A 60 -9.40 19.56 21.87
CA ARG A 60 -8.03 19.74 22.42
C ARG A 60 -7.10 18.58 22.09
N PHE A 61 -7.59 17.57 21.41
CA PHE A 61 -6.87 16.36 21.07
C PHE A 61 -6.32 16.46 19.63
N LEU A 62 -5.10 16.02 19.40
CA LEU A 62 -4.53 15.84 18.08
C LEU A 62 -4.62 14.36 17.71
N PRO A 63 -5.55 13.98 16.83
CA PRO A 63 -5.74 12.58 16.47
C PRO A 63 -4.55 12.00 15.72
N ALA A 64 -4.33 10.69 15.91
CA ALA A 64 -3.35 9.95 15.16
C ALA A 64 -3.99 9.33 13.90
N PRO A 65 -3.37 9.47 12.71
CA PRO A 65 -3.81 8.76 11.51
C PRO A 65 -3.57 7.25 11.70
N ARG A 66 -4.46 6.41 11.17
CA ARG A 66 -4.41 4.95 11.29
C ARG A 66 -4.50 4.25 9.94
N GLY A 67 -5.60 4.39 9.22
CA GLY A 67 -5.84 3.79 7.92
C GLY A 67 -5.66 4.79 6.79
N LEU A 68 -5.04 4.38 5.68
CA LEU A 68 -4.84 5.18 4.48
C LEU A 68 -5.28 4.44 3.23
N TYR A 69 -5.84 5.18 2.28
CA TYR A 69 -6.10 4.71 0.93
C TYR A 69 -5.98 5.87 -0.04
N SER A 70 -5.36 5.67 -1.20
CA SER A 70 -5.37 6.64 -2.31
C SER A 70 -6.20 6.09 -3.47
N ASP A 71 -7.05 6.93 -4.06
CA ASP A 71 -7.80 6.58 -5.26
C ASP A 71 -7.04 6.94 -6.55
N ALA A 72 -7.66 6.65 -7.70
CA ALA A 72 -7.06 6.91 -9.01
C ALA A 72 -6.92 8.41 -9.36
N ASP A 73 -7.60 9.28 -8.62
CA ASP A 73 -7.53 10.75 -8.73
C ASP A 73 -6.58 11.35 -7.70
N ASP A 74 -5.81 10.50 -7.00
CA ASP A 74 -4.92 10.86 -5.89
C ASP A 74 -5.62 11.55 -4.71
N ASN A 75 -6.92 11.32 -4.52
CA ASN A 75 -7.55 11.65 -3.26
C ASN A 75 -7.12 10.64 -2.19
N VAL A 76 -6.74 11.12 -1.03
CA VAL A 76 -6.28 10.29 0.09
C VAL A 76 -7.34 10.27 1.17
N PHE A 77 -7.81 9.06 1.46
CA PHE A 77 -8.76 8.76 2.53
C PHE A 77 -8.00 8.34 3.76
N VAL A 78 -8.29 8.97 4.89
CA VAL A 78 -7.57 8.78 6.14
C VAL A 78 -8.56 8.43 7.25
N LEU A 79 -8.33 7.33 7.94
CA LEU A 79 -8.96 7.06 9.22
C LEU A 79 -8.10 7.63 10.35
N ASP A 80 -8.72 8.19 11.36
CA ASP A 80 -7.99 8.64 12.56
C ASP A 80 -8.58 8.07 13.86
N ASP A 81 -7.83 8.21 14.94
CA ASP A 81 -8.23 7.69 16.25
C ASP A 81 -9.28 8.57 16.97
N ALA A 82 -9.73 9.65 16.34
CA ALA A 82 -10.95 10.36 16.74
C ALA A 82 -12.23 9.75 16.11
N GLY A 83 -12.10 8.68 15.33
CA GLY A 83 -13.22 8.00 14.66
C GLY A 83 -13.74 8.75 13.46
N ARG A 84 -12.85 9.46 12.73
CA ARG A 84 -13.21 10.23 11.54
C ARG A 84 -12.65 9.61 10.28
N VAL A 85 -13.36 9.81 9.19
CA VAL A 85 -12.85 9.68 7.83
C VAL A 85 -12.54 11.10 7.32
N LEU A 86 -11.31 11.31 6.90
CA LEU A 86 -10.81 12.57 6.34
C LEU A 86 -10.44 12.33 4.88
N VAL A 87 -10.83 13.22 3.97
CA VAL A 87 -10.48 13.12 2.55
C VAL A 87 -9.62 14.32 2.15
N TYR A 88 -8.44 14.04 1.67
CA TYR A 88 -7.51 15.04 1.16
C TYR A 88 -7.39 14.92 -0.36
N ASN A 89 -7.17 16.03 -1.03
CA ASN A 89 -6.74 15.99 -2.43
C ASN A 89 -5.23 15.71 -2.55
N SER A 90 -4.74 15.55 -3.78
CA SER A 90 -3.33 15.27 -4.10
C SER A 90 -2.32 16.33 -3.60
N GLN A 91 -2.78 17.50 -3.17
CA GLN A 91 -1.95 18.57 -2.61
C GLN A 91 -2.01 18.65 -1.08
N GLY A 92 -2.61 17.65 -0.41
CA GLY A 92 -2.73 17.62 1.04
C GLY A 92 -3.77 18.58 1.62
N LYS A 93 -4.68 19.12 0.79
CA LYS A 93 -5.78 19.94 1.27
C LYS A 93 -6.96 19.06 1.67
N LEU A 94 -7.41 19.18 2.91
CA LEU A 94 -8.66 18.53 3.38
C LEU A 94 -9.85 19.06 2.58
N THR A 95 -10.59 18.16 1.97
CA THR A 95 -11.77 18.48 1.12
C THR A 95 -13.08 18.03 1.75
N GLN A 96 -13.06 16.92 2.49
CA GLN A 96 -14.24 16.37 3.16
C GLN A 96 -13.85 15.71 4.47
N GLN A 97 -14.79 15.62 5.39
CA GLN A 97 -14.68 14.80 6.61
C GLN A 97 -16.07 14.38 7.10
N TRP A 98 -16.12 13.19 7.73
CA TRP A 98 -17.30 12.71 8.45
C TRP A 98 -16.87 11.78 9.58
N GLU A 99 -17.80 11.44 10.46
CA GLU A 99 -17.57 10.58 11.60
C GLU A 99 -18.05 9.15 11.33
N MET A 100 -17.39 8.18 11.96
CA MET A 100 -17.92 6.82 12.05
C MET A 100 -19.26 6.84 12.81
N PRO A 101 -20.22 5.96 12.49
CA PRO A 101 -21.50 5.90 13.20
C PRO A 101 -21.35 5.75 14.70
N GLU A 102 -20.33 5.04 15.13
CA GLU A 102 -19.96 4.79 16.54
C GLU A 102 -18.45 4.63 16.63
N PHE A 103 -17.83 5.19 17.65
CA PHE A 103 -16.38 5.15 17.83
C PHE A 103 -15.93 5.16 19.33
N ALA A 104 -16.86 4.93 20.26
CA ALA A 104 -16.58 5.00 21.69
C ALA A 104 -15.79 3.76 22.19
N VAL A 105 -16.06 2.56 21.62
CA VAL A 105 -15.46 1.30 22.07
C VAL A 105 -14.08 1.08 21.49
N GLY A 106 -13.84 1.54 20.25
CA GLY A 106 -12.58 1.34 19.58
C GLY A 106 -12.52 2.10 18.26
N LYS A 107 -11.47 1.88 17.49
CA LYS A 107 -11.16 2.66 16.29
C LYS A 107 -11.16 1.76 15.06
N PRO A 108 -11.62 2.28 13.90
CA PRO A 108 -11.51 1.57 12.63
C PRO A 108 -10.04 1.49 12.21
N GLU A 109 -9.69 0.46 11.41
CA GLU A 109 -8.32 0.29 10.93
C GLU A 109 -8.19 0.29 9.41
N GLY A 110 -9.04 -0.42 8.67
CA GLY A 110 -8.95 -0.52 7.21
C GLY A 110 -9.94 0.38 6.48
N ILE A 111 -9.49 0.99 5.38
CA ILE A 111 -10.33 1.82 4.51
C ILE A 111 -10.03 1.53 3.04
N TRP A 112 -11.06 1.54 2.20
CA TRP A 112 -10.95 1.31 0.77
C TRP A 112 -12.04 2.07 0.00
N LYS A 113 -11.69 2.74 -1.10
CA LYS A 113 -12.69 3.29 -2.03
C LYS A 113 -13.08 2.21 -3.04
N LEU A 114 -14.38 1.95 -3.12
CA LEU A 114 -14.97 0.93 -3.98
C LEU A 114 -15.05 1.41 -5.44
N LEU A 115 -15.18 0.46 -6.36
CA LEU A 115 -15.33 0.74 -7.80
C LEU A 115 -16.56 1.57 -8.13
N ASP A 116 -17.63 1.48 -7.31
CA ASP A 116 -18.86 2.29 -7.46
C ASP A 116 -18.76 3.67 -6.79
N GLY A 117 -17.60 4.02 -6.27
CA GLY A 117 -17.30 5.31 -5.63
C GLY A 117 -17.66 5.39 -4.14
N LYS A 118 -18.26 4.34 -3.56
CA LYS A 118 -18.49 4.27 -2.12
C LYS A 118 -17.20 4.01 -1.36
N ILE A 119 -17.24 4.18 -0.05
CA ILE A 119 -16.08 3.96 0.83
C ILE A 119 -16.42 2.86 1.83
N ALA A 120 -15.61 1.81 1.84
CA ALA A 120 -15.70 0.72 2.81
C ALA A 120 -14.71 0.94 3.95
N VAL A 121 -15.17 0.74 5.19
CA VAL A 121 -14.34 0.86 6.40
C VAL A 121 -14.49 -0.39 7.25
N ALA A 122 -13.38 -1.03 7.59
CA ALA A 122 -13.32 -2.11 8.58
C ALA A 122 -13.42 -1.50 9.99
N ASP A 123 -14.61 -1.61 10.58
CA ASP A 123 -14.93 -1.06 11.89
C ASP A 123 -14.61 -2.10 12.97
N THR A 124 -13.31 -2.19 13.27
CA THR A 124 -12.63 -3.28 13.96
C THR A 124 -13.32 -3.70 15.26
N HIS A 125 -13.57 -2.76 16.16
CA HIS A 125 -14.10 -3.05 17.51
C HIS A 125 -15.62 -3.08 17.57
N TYR A 126 -16.28 -2.79 16.43
CA TYR A 126 -17.72 -2.95 16.26
C TYR A 126 -18.06 -4.18 15.39
N HIS A 127 -17.04 -5.01 15.03
CA HIS A 127 -17.20 -6.32 14.38
C HIS A 127 -17.98 -6.25 13.06
N ARG A 128 -17.76 -5.18 12.27
CA ARG A 128 -18.54 -4.90 11.06
C ARG A 128 -17.71 -4.19 10.00
N VAL A 129 -18.25 -4.16 8.80
CA VAL A 129 -17.82 -3.26 7.72
C VAL A 129 -18.89 -2.21 7.53
N VAL A 130 -18.50 -0.93 7.48
CA VAL A 130 -19.38 0.20 7.19
C VAL A 130 -19.14 0.67 5.76
N ILE A 131 -20.20 0.76 4.97
CA ILE A 131 -20.16 1.29 3.61
C ILE A 131 -20.78 2.69 3.61
N PHE A 132 -19.98 3.67 3.24
CA PHE A 132 -20.41 5.05 3.08
C PHE A 132 -20.63 5.39 1.62
N ASN A 133 -21.60 6.26 1.34
CA ASN A 133 -21.71 6.97 0.07
C ASN A 133 -20.55 7.98 -0.06
N ALA A 134 -20.30 8.48 -1.27
CA ALA A 134 -19.25 9.47 -1.53
C ALA A 134 -19.41 10.79 -0.75
N ASP A 135 -20.61 11.10 -0.28
CA ASP A 135 -20.92 12.27 0.54
C ASP A 135 -20.72 12.06 2.05
N GLY A 136 -20.26 10.85 2.47
CA GLY A 136 -20.03 10.49 3.85
C GLY A 136 -21.25 9.97 4.61
N THR A 137 -22.42 9.89 3.98
CA THR A 137 -23.61 9.26 4.58
C THR A 137 -23.46 7.73 4.58
N VAL A 138 -23.95 7.05 5.61
CA VAL A 138 -23.92 5.58 5.66
C VAL A 138 -24.89 5.02 4.60
N SER A 139 -24.36 4.18 3.70
CA SER A 139 -25.16 3.43 2.74
C SER A 139 -25.76 2.18 3.39
N HIS A 140 -24.90 1.34 3.95
CA HIS A 140 -25.28 0.14 4.70
C HIS A 140 -24.10 -0.36 5.54
N MET A 141 -24.36 -1.36 6.35
CA MET A 141 -23.36 -2.05 7.16
C MET A 141 -23.60 -3.55 7.10
N PHE A 142 -22.55 -4.35 7.23
CA PHE A 142 -22.65 -5.80 7.32
C PHE A 142 -21.61 -6.37 8.29
N GLY A 143 -21.84 -7.59 8.74
CA GLY A 143 -21.05 -8.25 9.78
C GLY A 143 -21.64 -8.07 11.17
N THR A 144 -21.37 -9.05 12.02
CA THR A 144 -21.73 -9.08 13.45
C THR A 144 -20.63 -9.80 14.21
N GLN A 145 -20.54 -9.60 15.52
CA GLN A 145 -19.56 -10.28 16.35
C GLN A 145 -19.72 -11.82 16.29
N GLY A 146 -18.64 -12.52 16.01
CA GLY A 146 -18.63 -13.99 16.04
C GLY A 146 -17.55 -14.62 15.15
N ASN A 147 -17.56 -15.95 15.12
CA ASN A 147 -16.58 -16.79 14.41
C ASN A 147 -17.16 -17.49 13.17
N GLY A 148 -18.46 -17.33 12.89
CA GLY A 148 -19.14 -17.90 11.74
C GLY A 148 -18.85 -17.15 10.44
N SER A 149 -19.33 -17.70 9.32
CA SER A 149 -19.27 -17.05 8.01
C SER A 149 -20.10 -15.76 8.03
N GLY A 150 -19.51 -14.65 7.56
CA GLY A 150 -20.13 -13.33 7.60
C GLY A 150 -20.10 -12.65 8.98
N GLN A 151 -19.51 -13.29 10.00
CA GLN A 151 -19.26 -12.70 11.29
C GLN A 151 -17.79 -12.31 11.43
N PHE A 152 -17.48 -11.34 12.28
CA PHE A 152 -16.11 -10.87 12.51
C PHE A 152 -15.74 -10.88 13.99
N VAL A 153 -14.46 -11.16 14.27
CA VAL A 153 -13.86 -10.85 15.57
C VAL A 153 -13.28 -9.44 15.54
N PHE A 154 -12.24 -9.21 14.73
CA PHE A 154 -11.65 -7.89 14.55
C PHE A 154 -11.30 -7.69 13.06
N PRO A 155 -12.23 -7.18 12.24
CA PRO A 155 -11.92 -6.84 10.84
C PRO A 155 -10.94 -5.65 10.81
N VAL A 156 -9.87 -5.74 10.00
CA VAL A 156 -8.78 -4.74 10.02
C VAL A 156 -8.36 -4.24 8.66
N SER A 157 -8.59 -4.98 7.59
CA SER A 157 -8.16 -4.62 6.24
C SER A 157 -9.23 -4.95 5.22
N ILE A 158 -9.26 -4.17 4.15
CA ILE A 158 -10.17 -4.35 3.02
C ILE A 158 -9.39 -4.20 1.73
N ALA A 159 -9.67 -5.08 0.77
CA ALA A 159 -9.30 -4.92 -0.62
C ALA A 159 -10.50 -5.25 -1.52
N GLN A 160 -10.52 -4.73 -2.73
CA GLN A 160 -11.56 -5.05 -3.72
C GLN A 160 -10.92 -5.56 -5.00
N ASP A 161 -11.50 -6.62 -5.59
CA ASP A 161 -11.11 -7.09 -6.92
C ASP A 161 -11.88 -6.34 -8.04
N PRO A 162 -11.45 -6.45 -9.32
CA PRO A 162 -12.13 -5.79 -10.44
C PRO A 162 -13.54 -6.31 -10.72
N HIS A 163 -13.92 -7.45 -10.15
CA HIS A 163 -15.27 -8.01 -10.26
C HIS A 163 -16.22 -7.45 -9.19
N GLY A 164 -15.69 -6.62 -8.29
CA GLY A 164 -16.44 -5.96 -7.23
C GLY A 164 -16.52 -6.74 -5.92
N PHE A 165 -15.86 -7.89 -5.79
CA PHE A 165 -15.83 -8.60 -4.51
C PHE A 165 -14.89 -7.93 -3.51
N LEU A 166 -15.31 -7.91 -2.25
CA LEU A 166 -14.53 -7.40 -1.12
C LEU A 166 -13.83 -8.56 -0.42
N TYR A 167 -12.56 -8.35 -0.10
CA TYR A 167 -11.79 -9.21 0.79
C TYR A 167 -11.62 -8.46 2.10
N VAL A 168 -12.03 -9.06 3.21
CA VAL A 168 -11.93 -8.49 4.55
C VAL A 168 -11.06 -9.38 5.41
N GLY A 169 -9.92 -8.85 5.84
CA GLY A 169 -9.01 -9.51 6.76
C GLY A 169 -9.41 -9.29 8.21
N GLU A 170 -9.35 -10.34 9.03
CA GLU A 170 -9.64 -10.25 10.45
C GLU A 170 -8.63 -11.01 11.31
N TYR A 171 -8.43 -10.52 12.52
CA TYR A 171 -7.66 -11.19 13.57
C TYR A 171 -8.52 -11.48 14.81
N GLY A 172 -7.92 -12.08 15.84
CA GLY A 172 -8.56 -12.52 17.06
C GLY A 172 -8.56 -14.06 17.13
N ASP A 173 -9.66 -14.66 17.54
CA ASP A 173 -9.79 -16.13 17.58
C ASP A 173 -9.73 -16.75 16.16
N LYS A 174 -10.19 -16.00 15.17
CA LYS A 174 -10.03 -16.30 13.76
C LYS A 174 -8.94 -15.40 13.15
N GLN A 175 -8.15 -15.99 12.28
CA GLN A 175 -7.08 -15.34 11.53
C GLN A 175 -7.32 -15.71 10.07
N ARG A 176 -8.23 -14.99 9.39
CA ARG A 176 -8.70 -15.37 8.06
C ARG A 176 -9.00 -14.14 7.20
N ILE A 177 -9.18 -14.39 5.93
CA ILE A 177 -9.75 -13.46 4.96
C ILE A 177 -11.13 -13.99 4.57
N GLN A 178 -12.15 -13.17 4.64
CA GLN A 178 -13.48 -13.48 4.14
C GLN A 178 -13.76 -12.66 2.86
N LYS A 179 -14.36 -13.30 1.86
CA LYS A 179 -14.78 -12.67 0.60
C LYS A 179 -16.29 -12.41 0.63
N PHE A 180 -16.69 -11.21 0.19
CA PHE A 180 -18.08 -10.73 0.19
C PHE A 180 -18.45 -10.11 -1.15
N THR A 181 -19.74 -10.04 -1.45
CA THR A 181 -20.27 -9.06 -2.42
C THR A 181 -20.25 -7.66 -1.79
N VAL A 182 -20.37 -6.60 -2.61
CA VAL A 182 -20.48 -5.21 -2.10
C VAL A 182 -21.74 -5.04 -1.21
N ALA A 183 -22.77 -5.85 -1.41
CA ALA A 183 -23.98 -5.85 -0.56
C ALA A 183 -23.74 -6.48 0.83
N GLY A 184 -22.55 -7.08 1.07
CA GLY A 184 -22.21 -7.74 2.32
C GLY A 184 -22.62 -9.22 2.39
N GLU A 185 -22.95 -9.84 1.26
CA GLU A 185 -23.24 -11.27 1.20
C GLU A 185 -21.93 -12.07 1.23
N TYR A 186 -21.83 -13.01 2.17
CA TYR A 186 -20.69 -13.90 2.28
C TYR A 186 -20.54 -14.82 1.05
N VAL A 187 -19.32 -14.95 0.54
CA VAL A 187 -19.00 -15.80 -0.61
C VAL A 187 -18.14 -16.99 -0.20
N THR A 188 -16.99 -16.73 0.41
CA THR A 188 -16.04 -17.75 0.85
C THR A 188 -15.06 -17.18 1.87
N GLU A 189 -14.21 -18.02 2.45
CA GLU A 189 -13.13 -17.63 3.33
C GLU A 189 -11.89 -18.50 3.12
N PHE A 190 -10.73 -17.98 3.48
CA PHE A 190 -9.47 -18.70 3.47
C PHE A 190 -8.54 -18.22 4.57
N GLY A 191 -7.56 -19.05 4.90
CA GLY A 191 -6.66 -18.80 6.01
C GLY A 191 -7.17 -19.35 7.33
N GLN A 192 -6.25 -19.52 8.25
CA GLN A 192 -6.50 -19.96 9.63
C GLN A 192 -5.33 -19.53 10.51
N HIS A 193 -5.48 -19.60 11.82
CA HIS A 193 -4.39 -19.28 12.74
C HIS A 193 -3.20 -20.24 12.59
N GLY A 194 -1.98 -19.69 12.52
CA GLY A 194 -0.74 -20.45 12.51
C GLY A 194 0.41 -19.75 11.77
N SER A 195 1.52 -20.48 11.60
CA SER A 195 2.74 -19.99 10.94
C SER A 195 3.08 -20.74 9.64
N GLY A 196 2.30 -21.77 9.29
CA GLY A 196 2.46 -22.51 8.03
C GLY A 196 2.01 -21.72 6.81
N GLU A 197 2.19 -22.29 5.63
CA GLU A 197 1.67 -21.73 4.38
C GLU A 197 0.13 -21.73 4.40
N GLY A 198 -0.46 -20.59 4.00
CA GLY A 198 -1.91 -20.38 4.10
C GLY A 198 -2.44 -20.14 5.51
N GLN A 199 -1.58 -20.05 6.52
CA GLN A 199 -1.94 -19.71 7.89
C GLN A 199 -1.48 -18.32 8.24
N PHE A 200 -2.16 -17.64 9.17
CA PHE A 200 -1.88 -16.27 9.56
C PHE A 200 -1.69 -16.09 11.06
N GLN A 201 -0.88 -15.10 11.43
CA GLN A 201 -0.88 -14.46 12.72
C GLN A 201 -1.00 -12.94 12.50
N ARG A 202 -2.20 -12.40 12.65
CA ARG A 202 -2.57 -11.02 12.39
C ARG A 202 -2.44 -10.64 10.89
N PRO A 203 -3.35 -11.09 10.01
CA PRO A 203 -3.46 -10.56 8.66
C PRO A 203 -3.91 -9.11 8.74
N SER A 204 -3.01 -8.14 8.47
CA SER A 204 -3.23 -6.72 8.79
C SER A 204 -3.41 -5.84 7.56
N GLY A 205 -2.67 -6.06 6.49
CA GLY A 205 -2.75 -5.30 5.25
C GLY A 205 -3.04 -6.20 4.06
N MET A 206 -3.76 -5.70 3.07
CA MET A 206 -4.07 -6.44 1.84
C MET A 206 -4.01 -5.55 0.60
N SER A 207 -3.64 -6.16 -0.51
CA SER A 207 -3.74 -5.57 -1.84
C SER A 207 -4.14 -6.63 -2.85
N TRP A 208 -4.96 -6.25 -3.84
CA TRP A 208 -5.28 -7.10 -4.98
C TRP A 208 -4.54 -6.59 -6.22
N GLN A 209 -3.87 -7.49 -6.94
CA GLN A 209 -3.20 -7.17 -8.19
C GLN A 209 -3.14 -8.40 -9.10
N ASN A 210 -3.52 -8.24 -10.38
CA ASN A 210 -3.38 -9.25 -11.44
C ASN A 210 -3.95 -10.63 -11.11
N GLY A 211 -5.11 -10.71 -10.43
CA GLY A 211 -5.75 -11.98 -10.05
C GLY A 211 -5.20 -12.59 -8.75
N GLU A 212 -4.36 -11.87 -8.03
CA GLU A 212 -3.76 -12.32 -6.78
C GLU A 212 -4.11 -11.39 -5.62
N VAL A 213 -4.30 -11.99 -4.45
CA VAL A 213 -4.49 -11.29 -3.16
C VAL A 213 -3.19 -11.39 -2.37
N TYR A 214 -2.56 -10.27 -2.15
CA TYR A 214 -1.35 -10.13 -1.32
C TYR A 214 -1.80 -9.81 0.10
N VAL A 215 -1.30 -10.52 1.09
CA VAL A 215 -1.71 -10.40 2.50
C VAL A 215 -0.48 -10.26 3.38
N VAL A 216 -0.43 -9.19 4.15
CA VAL A 216 0.55 -9.02 5.23
C VAL A 216 0.19 -9.94 6.39
N ASP A 217 1.10 -10.84 6.74
CA ASP A 217 1.00 -11.75 7.89
C ASP A 217 1.92 -11.23 8.99
N ALA A 218 1.41 -10.22 9.73
CA ALA A 218 2.23 -9.28 10.48
C ALA A 218 3.11 -9.91 11.57
N PHE A 219 2.57 -10.84 12.36
CA PHE A 219 3.34 -11.50 13.43
C PHE A 219 4.20 -12.66 12.95
N ASN A 220 4.06 -13.06 11.69
CA ASN A 220 4.96 -14.01 11.02
C ASN A 220 6.02 -13.27 10.16
N ASP A 221 6.07 -11.93 10.21
CA ASP A 221 7.05 -11.08 9.52
C ASP A 221 7.15 -11.37 8.01
N ARG A 222 6.02 -11.62 7.34
CA ARG A 222 5.98 -12.04 5.92
C ARG A 222 4.78 -11.49 5.16
N ILE A 223 4.85 -11.63 3.84
CA ILE A 223 3.72 -11.43 2.91
C ILE A 223 3.41 -12.77 2.25
N GLN A 224 2.15 -13.15 2.24
CA GLN A 224 1.63 -14.31 1.54
C GLN A 224 0.76 -13.89 0.35
N VAL A 225 0.79 -14.69 -0.71
CA VAL A 225 0.01 -14.46 -1.93
C VAL A 225 -0.94 -15.61 -2.14
N PHE A 226 -2.18 -15.26 -2.49
CA PHE A 226 -3.27 -16.18 -2.77
C PHE A 226 -3.88 -15.84 -4.13
N SER A 227 -4.47 -16.81 -4.79
CA SER A 227 -5.36 -16.55 -5.93
C SER A 227 -6.68 -15.90 -5.43
N ASP A 228 -7.44 -15.32 -6.33
CA ASP A 228 -8.72 -14.66 -6.03
C ASP A 228 -9.82 -15.61 -5.52
N ASP A 229 -9.64 -16.95 -5.68
CA ASP A 229 -10.44 -17.99 -5.08
C ASP A 229 -9.92 -18.49 -3.72
N GLY A 230 -8.87 -17.84 -3.17
CA GLY A 230 -8.33 -18.08 -1.83
C GLY A 230 -7.33 -19.22 -1.71
N LYS A 231 -6.83 -19.77 -2.82
CA LYS A 231 -5.78 -20.80 -2.76
C LYS A 231 -4.42 -20.17 -2.52
N PHE A 232 -3.68 -20.71 -1.56
CA PHE A 232 -2.28 -20.29 -1.32
C PHE A 232 -1.44 -20.51 -2.59
N ALA A 233 -0.70 -19.47 -2.95
CA ALA A 233 0.21 -19.49 -4.11
C ALA A 233 1.68 -19.52 -3.68
N ARG A 234 2.10 -18.55 -2.85
CA ARG A 234 3.50 -18.41 -2.42
C ARG A 234 3.67 -17.45 -1.23
N VAL A 235 4.86 -17.49 -0.64
CA VAL A 235 5.37 -16.45 0.26
C VAL A 235 6.32 -15.54 -0.55
N ILE A 236 6.22 -14.23 -0.39
CA ILE A 236 7.24 -13.30 -0.90
C ILE A 236 8.49 -13.47 -0.02
N ARG A 237 9.57 -13.94 -0.61
CA ARG A 237 10.84 -14.21 0.09
C ARG A 237 11.83 -13.11 -0.23
N LEU A 238 12.31 -12.43 0.80
CA LEU A 238 13.41 -11.47 0.66
C LEU A 238 14.72 -12.21 0.35
N PRO A 239 15.74 -11.53 -0.25
CA PRO A 239 17.05 -12.10 -0.44
C PRO A 239 17.64 -12.60 0.88
N GLU A 240 18.38 -13.72 0.85
CA GLU A 240 18.84 -14.44 2.05
C GLU A 240 19.72 -13.59 3.00
N LYS A 241 20.41 -12.60 2.46
CA LYS A 241 21.27 -11.69 3.24
C LYS A 241 20.60 -10.40 3.68
N SER A 242 19.35 -10.18 3.27
CA SER A 242 18.60 -8.98 3.64
C SER A 242 18.06 -9.10 5.06
N ASP A 243 17.94 -7.94 5.72
CA ASP A 243 17.18 -7.88 6.97
C ASP A 243 15.74 -8.36 6.72
N PRO A 244 15.16 -9.20 7.59
CA PRO A 244 13.78 -9.62 7.45
C PRO A 244 12.84 -8.42 7.62
N LEU A 245 11.60 -8.56 7.14
CA LEU A 245 10.53 -7.65 7.54
C LEU A 245 10.35 -7.71 9.06
N GLN A 246 10.04 -6.58 9.69
CA GLN A 246 9.84 -6.50 11.13
C GLN A 246 8.48 -5.91 11.47
N TYR A 247 7.51 -6.78 11.73
CA TYR A 247 6.14 -6.42 11.96
C TYR A 247 5.60 -5.52 10.82
N PRO A 248 5.61 -6.03 9.57
CA PRO A 248 4.93 -5.33 8.49
C PRO A 248 3.47 -5.13 8.88
N TYR A 249 2.94 -3.92 8.68
CA TYR A 249 1.57 -3.64 9.11
C TYR A 249 0.62 -3.49 7.94
N ASP A 250 1.00 -2.69 6.94
CA ASP A 250 0.23 -2.57 5.72
C ASP A 250 1.13 -2.53 4.49
N MET A 251 0.54 -2.71 3.33
CA MET A 251 1.24 -2.68 2.04
C MET A 251 0.33 -2.20 0.92
N ARG A 252 0.97 -1.73 -0.15
CA ARG A 252 0.31 -1.47 -1.44
C ARG A 252 1.12 -2.13 -2.56
N VAL A 253 0.41 -2.84 -3.45
CA VAL A 253 0.99 -3.32 -4.70
C VAL A 253 0.57 -2.35 -5.80
N THR A 254 1.56 -1.77 -6.50
CA THR A 254 1.32 -0.77 -7.54
C THR A 254 1.20 -1.41 -8.92
N LYS A 255 0.67 -0.64 -9.89
CA LYS A 255 0.57 -1.07 -11.28
C LYS A 255 1.91 -1.38 -11.93
N ASP A 256 2.99 -0.79 -11.40
CA ASP A 256 4.37 -1.01 -11.86
C ASP A 256 5.00 -2.26 -11.23
N ASN A 257 4.18 -3.10 -10.56
CA ASN A 257 4.60 -4.33 -9.89
C ASN A 257 5.61 -4.12 -8.75
N LEU A 258 5.52 -3.00 -8.05
CA LEU A 258 6.26 -2.77 -6.82
C LEU A 258 5.35 -2.99 -5.60
N ILE A 259 5.92 -3.55 -4.56
CA ILE A 259 5.31 -3.71 -3.25
C ILE A 259 5.93 -2.67 -2.31
N TYR A 260 5.10 -1.78 -1.79
CA TYR A 260 5.45 -0.84 -0.73
C TYR A 260 4.94 -1.39 0.59
N VAL A 261 5.80 -1.57 1.57
CA VAL A 261 5.46 -2.14 2.89
C VAL A 261 5.86 -1.17 3.98
N ILE A 262 4.93 -0.85 4.87
CA ILE A 262 5.28 -0.12 6.09
C ILE A 262 5.53 -1.11 7.22
N GLU A 263 6.71 -1.05 7.82
CA GLU A 263 7.12 -1.88 8.93
C GLU A 263 6.99 -1.10 10.24
N ASN A 264 6.09 -1.55 11.11
CA ASN A 264 5.79 -0.84 12.36
C ASN A 264 6.95 -0.89 13.36
N LYS A 265 7.57 -2.08 13.54
CA LYS A 265 8.62 -2.29 14.55
C LYS A 265 9.95 -1.66 14.16
N SER A 266 10.37 -1.80 12.92
CA SER A 266 11.58 -1.15 12.39
C SER A 266 11.35 0.31 12.01
N ALA A 267 10.09 0.76 12.00
CA ALA A 267 9.68 2.12 11.65
C ALA A 267 10.28 2.57 10.31
N ARG A 268 10.09 1.73 9.27
CA ARG A 268 10.64 1.98 7.94
C ARG A 268 9.66 1.60 6.84
N LEU A 269 9.81 2.25 5.71
CA LEU A 269 9.24 1.86 4.43
C LEU A 269 10.23 0.91 3.74
N THR A 270 9.73 -0.24 3.28
CA THR A 270 10.47 -1.16 2.39
C THR A 270 9.76 -1.21 1.06
N VAL A 271 10.50 -0.99 -0.03
CA VAL A 271 10.02 -1.11 -1.40
C VAL A 271 10.72 -2.30 -2.05
N MET A 272 9.95 -3.19 -2.67
CA MET A 272 10.45 -4.40 -3.30
C MET A 272 9.68 -4.76 -4.57
N GLU A 273 10.26 -5.59 -5.41
CA GLU A 273 9.58 -6.22 -6.54
C GLU A 273 8.68 -7.37 -6.08
N LEU A 274 7.82 -7.89 -6.98
CA LEU A 274 6.89 -8.99 -6.65
C LEU A 274 7.58 -10.31 -6.28
N ASP A 275 8.85 -10.48 -6.63
CA ASP A 275 9.67 -11.64 -6.27
C ASP A 275 10.39 -11.49 -4.92
N GLY A 276 10.30 -10.30 -4.29
CA GLY A 276 10.93 -9.97 -3.03
C GLY A 276 12.29 -9.29 -3.15
N THR A 277 12.78 -9.02 -4.36
CA THR A 277 14.01 -8.24 -4.57
C THR A 277 13.82 -6.83 -4.01
N ILE A 278 14.67 -6.40 -3.07
CA ILE A 278 14.56 -5.09 -2.42
C ILE A 278 15.04 -4.01 -3.38
N VAL A 279 14.15 -3.06 -3.64
CA VAL A 279 14.44 -1.83 -4.41
C VAL A 279 15.05 -0.77 -3.50
N GLY A 280 14.58 -0.66 -2.27
CA GLY A 280 15.14 0.23 -1.28
C GLY A 280 14.35 0.29 0.01
N ARG A 281 15.00 0.88 1.04
CA ARG A 281 14.40 1.11 2.35
C ARG A 281 14.59 2.55 2.79
N PHE A 282 13.63 3.08 3.54
CA PHE A 282 13.66 4.45 4.04
C PHE A 282 13.05 4.54 5.44
N GLY A 283 13.65 5.34 6.29
CA GLY A 283 13.15 5.61 7.63
C GLY A 283 13.84 4.77 8.70
N LYS A 284 13.67 5.20 9.93
CA LYS A 284 14.17 4.56 11.17
C LYS A 284 13.31 5.04 12.35
N PRO A 285 13.38 4.35 13.49
CA PRO A 285 12.62 4.75 14.67
C PRO A 285 12.99 6.16 15.18
N GLY A 286 11.98 7.02 15.38
CA GLY A 286 12.18 8.35 15.95
C GLY A 286 11.05 9.33 15.67
N ARG A 287 11.31 10.63 15.92
CA ARG A 287 10.32 11.72 15.81
C ARG A 287 10.80 12.89 14.95
N GLY A 288 12.00 12.78 14.41
CA GLY A 288 12.62 13.79 13.56
C GLY A 288 12.22 13.69 12.09
N MET A 289 13.05 14.34 11.25
CA MET A 289 13.02 14.15 9.81
C MET A 289 13.57 12.76 9.46
N ASN A 290 13.01 12.12 8.45
CA ASN A 290 13.36 10.76 8.01
C ASN A 290 13.20 9.68 9.11
N GLU A 291 12.37 9.95 10.12
CA GLU A 291 12.09 9.04 11.22
C GLU A 291 10.59 8.82 11.34
N PHE A 292 10.18 7.60 11.74
CA PHE A 292 8.80 7.25 12.04
C PHE A 292 8.68 6.71 13.46
N TYR A 293 7.50 6.80 14.03
CA TYR A 293 7.20 6.19 15.30
C TYR A 293 5.87 5.43 15.23
N GLN A 294 5.96 4.11 15.30
CA GLN A 294 4.81 3.20 15.17
C GLN A 294 3.94 3.55 13.94
N PRO A 295 4.51 3.57 12.72
CA PRO A 295 3.71 3.80 11.53
C PRO A 295 2.76 2.62 11.28
N TRP A 296 1.54 2.89 10.82
CA TRP A 296 0.51 1.86 10.69
C TRP A 296 0.10 1.58 9.25
N ASP A 297 0.03 2.57 8.39
CA ASP A 297 -0.49 2.41 7.05
C ASP A 297 0.24 3.31 6.06
N LEU A 298 0.09 3.02 4.78
CA LEU A 298 0.65 3.82 3.70
C LEU A 298 -0.32 3.92 2.52
N ALA A 299 -0.16 4.98 1.73
CA ALA A 299 -0.80 5.12 0.43
C ALA A 299 0.25 5.56 -0.60
N VAL A 300 0.12 5.09 -1.85
CA VAL A 300 1.01 5.45 -2.95
C VAL A 300 0.20 6.23 -3.98
N LEU A 301 0.66 7.43 -4.33
CA LEU A 301 0.03 8.29 -5.32
C LEU A 301 0.51 7.95 -6.74
N SER A 302 -0.25 8.40 -7.74
CA SER A 302 0.04 8.11 -9.16
C SER A 302 1.37 8.68 -9.65
N ASP A 303 1.89 9.71 -8.99
CA ASP A 303 3.19 10.35 -9.28
C ASP A 303 4.36 9.71 -8.51
N GLY A 304 4.12 8.64 -7.75
CA GLY A 304 5.11 7.91 -6.97
C GLY A 304 5.32 8.43 -5.55
N ARG A 305 4.67 9.54 -5.14
CA ARG A 305 4.71 9.98 -3.75
C ARG A 305 4.09 8.93 -2.84
N VAL A 306 4.65 8.77 -1.65
CA VAL A 306 4.17 7.85 -0.63
C VAL A 306 3.71 8.64 0.59
N LEU A 307 2.47 8.40 1.02
CA LEU A 307 2.00 8.89 2.31
C LEU A 307 2.11 7.79 3.35
N VAL A 308 2.57 8.15 4.55
CA VAL A 308 2.70 7.26 5.69
C VAL A 308 1.87 7.79 6.85
N ALA A 309 1.02 6.95 7.42
CA ALA A 309 0.40 7.21 8.71
C ALA A 309 1.46 7.01 9.82
N ASP A 310 2.18 8.07 10.15
CA ASP A 310 3.16 8.10 11.24
C ASP A 310 2.43 8.28 12.57
N THR A 311 1.71 7.22 12.95
CA THR A 311 0.65 7.20 13.97
C THR A 311 1.16 7.65 15.33
N GLY A 312 2.29 7.10 15.78
CA GLY A 312 2.88 7.44 17.07
C GLY A 312 3.44 8.87 17.13
N ASN A 313 3.61 9.54 15.98
CA ASN A 313 3.98 10.95 15.87
C ASN A 313 2.77 11.85 15.54
N HIS A 314 1.56 11.33 15.46
CA HIS A 314 0.31 12.07 15.19
C HIS A 314 0.39 12.91 13.91
N ARG A 315 0.98 12.38 12.83
CA ARG A 315 1.16 13.09 11.56
C ARG A 315 1.00 12.16 10.35
N LEU A 316 0.60 12.74 9.24
CA LEU A 316 0.75 12.14 7.92
C LEU A 316 2.07 12.65 7.32
N VAL A 317 2.91 11.75 6.87
CA VAL A 317 4.18 12.09 6.24
C VAL A 317 4.06 11.86 4.73
N GLU A 318 4.45 12.84 3.93
CA GLU A 318 4.61 12.71 2.48
C GLU A 318 6.08 12.54 2.14
N LEU A 319 6.39 11.47 1.42
CA LEU A 319 7.71 11.18 0.85
C LEU A 319 7.63 11.40 -0.66
N THR A 320 8.50 12.26 -1.19
CA THR A 320 8.68 12.41 -2.64
C THR A 320 9.96 11.71 -3.03
N PRO A 321 9.90 10.65 -3.88
CA PRO A 321 11.08 9.95 -4.39
C PRO A 321 11.98 10.82 -5.26
#